data_eb2d4230e543f3519bfa580dd11308bd
#
_entry.id   eb2d4230e543f3519bfa580dd11308bd
#
_cell.length_a   1.000
_cell.length_b   1.000
_cell.length_c   1.000
_cell.angle_alpha   90.00
_cell.angle_beta   90.00
_cell.angle_gamma   90.00
#
_symmetry.space_group_name_H-M   'P 1'
#
loop_
_entity.id
_entity.type
_entity.pdbx_description
1 polymer ?
#
loop_
_entity_poly.entity_id
_entity_poly.type
_entity_poly.pdbx_seq_one_letter_code
_entity_poly.pdbx_strand_id
1 'polypeptide(L)'
;MSIWNDLTWIEGIRSHFLSIFFDTISLAGYPTFLILFISFGYFYWSPSRFSRVAMMLFISGLINAFLKDFFQDARPAIELMLDPKVGTSYGWPSGHSQIAVTLWGLLAYELKNKWATVGAITIIILIAFSRMYLGVHDLGDVFAGLIIGGIILLIWHYAVINNWYESLSKKSWLMLILIFQLILYILYPSHEDHELSIWFLGVMTGWFIGA
;
A
#
# COMPACT_ATOMS: atom_id res chain seq x y z
N MET A 1 -23.35 17.18 3.37
CA MET A 1 -22.12 16.40 3.15
C MET A 1 -21.66 15.87 4.49
N SER A 2 -21.23 14.61 4.59
CA SER A 2 -20.68 14.09 5.85
C SER A 2 -19.26 14.63 6.01
N ILE A 3 -18.81 14.81 7.26
CA ILE A 3 -17.44 15.23 7.60
C ILE A 3 -16.39 14.33 6.93
N TRP A 4 -16.75 13.08 6.63
CA TRP A 4 -15.86 12.08 6.04
C TRP A 4 -15.51 12.36 4.57
N ASN A 5 -16.41 13.03 3.84
CA ASN A 5 -16.26 13.25 2.39
C ASN A 5 -16.06 14.74 2.05
N ASP A 6 -16.04 15.64 3.05
CA ASP A 6 -15.84 17.07 2.83
C ASP A 6 -14.35 17.40 2.90
N LEU A 7 -13.78 17.81 1.77
CA LEU A 7 -12.39 18.27 1.66
C LEU A 7 -12.26 19.78 1.37
N THR A 8 -13.37 20.53 1.37
CA THR A 8 -13.33 21.96 1.04
C THR A 8 -12.44 22.79 1.97
N TRP A 9 -12.29 22.34 3.24
CA TRP A 9 -11.42 22.96 4.23
C TRP A 9 -9.94 22.96 3.82
N ILE A 10 -9.52 22.03 2.95
CA ILE A 10 -8.13 21.91 2.50
C ILE A 10 -7.70 23.13 1.69
N GLU A 11 -8.57 23.74 0.91
CA GLU A 11 -8.25 24.92 0.12
C GLU A 11 -7.74 26.07 1.00
N GLY A 12 -8.33 26.22 2.19
CA GLY A 12 -7.95 27.27 3.14
C GLY A 12 -6.53 27.13 3.73
N ILE A 13 -5.94 25.94 3.67
CA ILE A 13 -4.56 25.69 4.18
C ILE A 13 -3.54 25.49 3.07
N ARG A 14 -3.94 25.54 1.79
CA ARG A 14 -3.03 25.37 0.66
C ARG A 14 -2.08 26.56 0.51
N SER A 15 -0.81 26.24 0.32
CA SER A 15 0.21 27.21 -0.04
C SER A 15 1.20 26.56 -0.99
N HIS A 16 1.94 27.36 -1.75
CA HIS A 16 2.94 26.86 -2.70
C HIS A 16 3.97 25.96 -2.01
N PHE A 17 4.48 26.36 -0.86
CA PHE A 17 5.45 25.57 -0.08
C PHE A 17 4.86 24.24 0.37
N LEU A 18 3.68 24.24 0.99
CA LEU A 18 3.03 23.02 1.46
C LEU A 18 2.64 22.09 0.31
N SER A 19 2.28 22.62 -0.85
CA SER A 19 1.97 21.80 -2.04
C SER A 19 3.19 21.06 -2.53
N ILE A 20 4.36 21.71 -2.62
CA ILE A 20 5.62 21.05 -2.97
C ILE A 20 6.00 20.01 -1.90
N PHE A 21 5.87 20.35 -0.63
CA PHE A 21 6.20 19.46 0.48
C PHE A 21 5.36 18.19 0.43
N PHE A 22 4.02 18.30 0.33
CA PHE A 22 3.14 17.14 0.33
C PHE A 22 3.17 16.35 -0.99
N ASP A 23 3.42 16.98 -2.14
CA ASP A 23 3.70 16.24 -3.38
C ASP A 23 4.97 15.39 -3.22
N THR A 24 6.04 15.97 -2.65
CA THR A 24 7.28 15.25 -2.39
C THR A 24 7.10 14.08 -1.42
N ILE A 25 6.39 14.29 -0.31
CA ILE A 25 6.07 13.23 0.65
C ILE A 25 5.25 12.11 -0.01
N SER A 26 4.29 12.49 -0.86
CA SER A 26 3.45 11.55 -1.59
C SER A 26 4.25 10.62 -2.51
N LEU A 27 5.41 11.03 -3.03
CA LEU A 27 6.26 10.19 -3.87
C LEU A 27 6.65 8.87 -3.18
N ALA A 28 6.75 8.88 -1.84
CA ALA A 28 7.08 7.68 -1.07
C ALA A 28 6.02 6.56 -1.13
N GLY A 29 4.83 6.83 -1.66
CA GLY A 29 3.78 5.83 -1.91
C GLY A 29 3.68 5.38 -3.36
N TYR A 30 4.46 5.95 -4.29
CA TYR A 30 4.42 5.58 -5.70
C TYR A 30 5.33 4.40 -6.04
N PRO A 31 4.96 3.57 -7.04
CA PRO A 31 5.70 2.37 -7.43
C PRO A 31 7.19 2.62 -7.70
N THR A 32 7.54 3.73 -8.35
CA THR A 32 8.92 4.06 -8.65
C THR A 32 9.78 4.16 -7.38
N PHE A 33 9.30 4.89 -6.36
CA PHE A 33 10.00 4.97 -5.09
C PHE A 33 10.09 3.60 -4.42
N LEU A 34 8.98 2.86 -4.38
CA LEU A 34 8.90 1.55 -3.72
C LEU A 34 9.89 0.56 -4.34
N ILE A 35 9.94 0.49 -5.69
CA ILE A 35 10.87 -0.40 -6.40
C ILE A 35 12.32 -0.03 -6.07
N LEU A 36 12.68 1.26 -6.17
CA LEU A 36 14.05 1.71 -5.88
C LEU A 36 14.43 1.47 -4.42
N PHE A 37 13.54 1.79 -3.48
CA PHE A 37 13.78 1.63 -2.05
C PHE A 37 13.93 0.16 -1.65
N ILE A 38 13.06 -0.71 -2.15
CA ILE A 38 13.12 -2.15 -1.89
C ILE A 38 14.38 -2.75 -2.50
N SER A 39 14.69 -2.41 -3.74
CA SER A 39 15.90 -2.89 -4.42
C SER A 39 17.16 -2.46 -3.69
N PHE A 40 17.25 -1.18 -3.29
CA PHE A 40 18.37 -0.69 -2.50
C PHE A 40 18.49 -1.44 -1.18
N GLY A 41 17.40 -1.58 -0.44
CA GLY A 41 17.39 -2.30 0.83
C GLY A 41 17.75 -3.78 0.70
N TYR A 42 17.32 -4.41 -0.39
CA TYR A 42 17.65 -5.80 -0.71
C TYR A 42 19.16 -5.98 -0.96
N PHE A 43 19.75 -5.17 -1.82
CA PHE A 43 21.15 -5.34 -2.23
C PHE A 43 22.15 -4.83 -1.20
N TYR A 44 21.82 -3.76 -0.46
CA TYR A 44 22.80 -3.04 0.38
C TYR A 44 22.55 -3.16 1.88
N TRP A 45 21.37 -3.64 2.29
CA TRP A 45 21.07 -3.71 3.73
C TRP A 45 20.76 -5.14 4.19
N SER A 46 19.64 -5.74 3.78
CA SER A 46 19.22 -7.06 4.24
C SER A 46 18.31 -7.75 3.23
N PRO A 47 18.85 -8.69 2.40
CA PRO A 47 18.02 -9.40 1.41
C PRO A 47 16.78 -10.05 2.03
N SER A 48 16.92 -10.80 3.14
CA SER A 48 15.80 -11.52 3.73
C SER A 48 14.72 -10.60 4.29
N ARG A 49 15.11 -9.46 4.90
CA ARG A 49 14.17 -8.46 5.40
C ARG A 49 13.40 -7.79 4.26
N PHE A 50 14.13 -7.32 3.26
CA PHE A 50 13.49 -6.62 2.13
C PHE A 50 12.72 -7.55 1.21
N SER A 51 13.03 -8.85 1.18
CA SER A 51 12.18 -9.87 0.58
C SER A 51 10.80 -9.93 1.25
N ARG A 52 10.77 -9.97 2.58
CA ARG A 52 9.50 -9.97 3.33
C ARG A 52 8.70 -8.69 3.12
N VAL A 53 9.40 -7.55 3.13
CA VAL A 53 8.77 -6.24 2.84
C VAL A 53 8.16 -6.24 1.43
N ALA A 54 8.90 -6.67 0.41
CA ALA A 54 8.42 -6.75 -0.96
C ALA A 54 7.16 -7.63 -1.07
N MET A 55 7.22 -8.84 -0.49
CA MET A 55 6.10 -9.77 -0.49
C MET A 55 4.84 -9.14 0.14
N MET A 56 4.99 -8.51 1.31
CA MET A 56 3.86 -7.88 2.01
C MET A 56 3.30 -6.68 1.25
N LEU A 57 4.15 -5.90 0.57
CA LEU A 57 3.70 -4.81 -0.27
C LEU A 57 2.93 -5.30 -1.51
N PHE A 58 3.37 -6.40 -2.12
CA PHE A 58 2.62 -7.01 -3.23
C PHE A 58 1.24 -7.49 -2.77
N ILE A 59 1.17 -8.21 -1.65
CA ILE A 59 -0.11 -8.66 -1.08
C ILE A 59 -1.00 -7.46 -0.77
N SER A 60 -0.45 -6.42 -0.15
CA SER A 60 -1.16 -5.19 0.17
C SER A 60 -1.68 -4.50 -1.10
N GLY A 61 -0.86 -4.39 -2.14
CA GLY A 61 -1.24 -3.80 -3.42
C GLY A 61 -2.38 -4.55 -4.10
N LEU A 62 -2.33 -5.90 -4.10
CA LEU A 62 -3.40 -6.74 -4.65
C LEU A 62 -4.72 -6.55 -3.91
N ILE A 63 -4.67 -6.55 -2.57
CA ILE A 63 -5.87 -6.32 -1.75
C ILE A 63 -6.45 -4.93 -2.06
N ASN A 64 -5.59 -3.91 -2.17
CA ASN A 64 -6.03 -2.55 -2.49
C ASN A 64 -6.69 -2.47 -3.87
N ALA A 65 -6.06 -3.04 -4.90
CA ALA A 65 -6.59 -3.04 -6.26
C ALA A 65 -7.96 -3.75 -6.31
N PHE A 66 -8.06 -4.94 -5.70
CA PHE A 66 -9.31 -5.69 -5.61
C PHE A 66 -10.42 -4.89 -4.92
N LEU A 67 -10.12 -4.26 -3.77
CA LEU A 67 -11.12 -3.48 -3.03
C LEU A 67 -11.58 -2.24 -3.82
N LYS A 68 -10.67 -1.56 -4.51
CA LYS A 68 -11.00 -0.42 -5.37
C LYS A 68 -11.98 -0.81 -6.47
N ASP A 69 -11.68 -1.91 -7.15
CA ASP A 69 -12.51 -2.37 -8.25
C ASP A 69 -13.85 -2.97 -7.76
N PHE A 70 -13.86 -3.55 -6.56
CA PHE A 70 -15.09 -4.08 -5.96
C PHE A 70 -16.04 -2.98 -5.49
N PHE A 71 -15.54 -1.94 -4.83
CA PHE A 71 -16.38 -0.87 -4.28
C PHE A 71 -16.64 0.26 -5.25
N GLN A 72 -15.77 0.49 -6.22
CA GLN A 72 -15.88 1.51 -7.28
C GLN A 72 -16.25 2.91 -6.75
N ASP A 73 -15.70 3.27 -5.59
CA ASP A 73 -16.00 4.54 -4.94
C ASP A 73 -15.37 5.71 -5.70
N ALA A 74 -16.15 6.79 -5.87
CA ALA A 74 -15.69 7.96 -6.59
C ALA A 74 -14.65 8.74 -5.79
N ARG A 75 -13.65 9.29 -6.47
CA ARG A 75 -12.71 10.24 -5.85
C ARG A 75 -13.39 11.57 -5.53
N PRO A 76 -12.77 12.39 -4.63
CA PRO A 76 -13.17 13.77 -4.44
C PRO A 76 -13.24 14.56 -5.77
N ALA A 77 -13.89 15.73 -5.73
CA ALA A 77 -14.09 16.57 -6.90
C ALA A 77 -12.75 16.92 -7.59
N ILE A 78 -12.73 16.83 -8.92
CA ILE A 78 -11.52 17.01 -9.74
C ILE A 78 -10.88 18.40 -9.56
N GLU A 79 -11.69 19.39 -9.22
CA GLU A 79 -11.25 20.76 -8.95
C GLU A 79 -10.32 20.86 -7.74
N LEU A 80 -10.46 19.93 -6.80
CA LEU A 80 -9.60 19.85 -5.61
C LEU A 80 -8.29 19.09 -5.87
N MET A 81 -8.18 18.39 -6.99
CA MET A 81 -7.06 17.49 -7.26
C MET A 81 -5.79 18.23 -7.67
N LEU A 82 -4.72 18.06 -6.91
CA LEU A 82 -3.37 18.58 -7.22
C LEU A 82 -2.42 17.49 -7.74
N ASP A 83 -2.79 16.21 -7.65
CA ASP A 83 -1.95 15.10 -8.07
C ASP A 83 -2.60 14.29 -9.20
N PRO A 84 -2.32 14.64 -10.47
CA PRO A 84 -2.92 13.97 -11.63
C PRO A 84 -2.38 12.55 -11.86
N LYS A 85 -1.29 12.15 -11.17
CA LYS A 85 -0.66 10.82 -11.33
C LYS A 85 -1.56 9.67 -10.87
N VAL A 86 -2.62 9.97 -10.10
CA VAL A 86 -3.59 8.96 -9.63
C VAL A 86 -4.44 8.36 -10.77
N GLY A 87 -4.48 9.03 -11.94
CA GLY A 87 -5.22 8.56 -13.11
C GLY A 87 -6.72 8.41 -12.86
N THR A 88 -7.30 7.38 -13.44
CA THR A 88 -8.73 7.05 -13.37
C THR A 88 -9.09 6.05 -12.27
N SER A 89 -8.14 5.64 -11.44
CA SER A 89 -8.41 4.65 -10.38
C SER A 89 -9.38 5.18 -9.32
N TYR A 90 -10.18 4.29 -8.73
CA TYR A 90 -11.17 4.60 -7.71
C TYR A 90 -10.58 5.18 -6.41
N GLY A 91 -11.43 5.81 -5.58
CA GLY A 91 -11.07 6.44 -4.31
C GLY A 91 -10.75 5.42 -3.23
N TRP A 92 -11.75 4.69 -2.79
CA TRP A 92 -11.68 3.81 -1.63
C TRP A 92 -11.09 2.42 -1.94
N PRO A 93 -10.18 1.92 -1.07
CA PRO A 93 -9.44 2.60 -0.03
C PRO A 93 -8.18 3.30 -0.57
N SER A 94 -7.61 4.27 0.19
CA SER A 94 -6.37 4.94 -0.20
C SER A 94 -5.18 3.98 -0.25
N GLY A 95 -4.65 3.72 -1.45
CA GLY A 95 -3.50 2.83 -1.65
C GLY A 95 -2.22 3.36 -1.00
N HIS A 96 -1.95 4.67 -1.07
CA HIS A 96 -0.80 5.28 -0.42
C HIS A 96 -0.83 5.12 1.10
N SER A 97 -1.99 5.33 1.73
CA SER A 97 -2.16 5.16 3.18
C SER A 97 -1.96 3.70 3.61
N GLN A 98 -2.52 2.77 2.85
CA GLN A 98 -2.39 1.33 3.10
C GLN A 98 -0.94 0.86 2.94
N ILE A 99 -0.27 1.24 1.85
CA ILE A 99 1.13 0.91 1.57
C ILE A 99 2.07 1.56 2.59
N ALA A 100 1.79 2.80 3.01
CA ALA A 100 2.59 3.46 4.03
C ALA A 100 2.62 2.66 5.33
N VAL A 101 1.45 2.21 5.82
CA VAL A 101 1.39 1.35 7.02
C VAL A 101 2.13 0.03 6.77
N THR A 102 1.89 -0.63 5.66
CA THR A 102 2.51 -1.92 5.36
C THR A 102 4.03 -1.80 5.26
N LEU A 103 4.56 -0.80 4.56
CA LEU A 103 6.01 -0.61 4.38
C LEU A 103 6.69 -0.16 5.66
N TRP A 104 6.31 1.00 6.16
CA TRP A 104 7.01 1.62 7.28
C TRP A 104 6.72 0.92 8.61
N GLY A 105 5.48 0.43 8.78
CA GLY A 105 5.10 -0.37 9.94
C GLY A 105 5.87 -1.70 9.99
N LEU A 106 5.99 -2.40 8.86
CA LEU A 106 6.77 -3.65 8.80
C LEU A 106 8.26 -3.40 9.03
N LEU A 107 8.84 -2.34 8.45
CA LEU A 107 10.23 -1.98 8.71
C LEU A 107 10.48 -1.66 10.17
N ALA A 108 9.60 -0.89 10.82
CA ALA A 108 9.70 -0.62 12.25
C ALA A 108 9.61 -1.90 13.10
N TYR A 109 8.70 -2.80 12.74
CA TYR A 109 8.55 -4.11 13.36
C TYR A 109 9.83 -4.96 13.25
N GLU A 110 10.44 -5.00 12.08
CA GLU A 110 11.66 -5.75 11.80
C GLU A 110 12.91 -5.14 12.48
N LEU A 111 12.97 -3.82 12.59
CA LEU A 111 14.09 -3.11 13.19
C LEU A 111 14.08 -3.16 14.72
N LYS A 112 12.92 -3.36 15.34
CA LYS A 112 12.73 -3.42 16.80
C LYS A 112 13.37 -2.25 17.55
N ASN A 113 13.29 -1.05 16.96
CA ASN A 113 13.89 0.17 17.48
C ASN A 113 12.83 1.26 17.67
N LYS A 114 12.78 1.84 18.86
CA LYS A 114 11.77 2.88 19.20
C LYS A 114 11.83 4.10 18.28
N TRP A 115 13.01 4.50 17.86
CA TRP A 115 13.18 5.64 16.95
C TRP A 115 12.72 5.31 15.53
N ALA A 116 12.96 4.08 15.08
CA ALA A 116 12.41 3.58 13.83
C ALA A 116 10.88 3.56 13.88
N THR A 117 10.29 3.16 15.01
CA THR A 117 8.83 3.17 15.21
C THR A 117 8.29 4.61 15.18
N VAL A 118 8.92 5.54 15.87
CA VAL A 118 8.50 6.96 15.84
C VAL A 118 8.61 7.52 14.41
N GLY A 119 9.73 7.27 13.73
CA GLY A 119 9.92 7.68 12.33
C GLY A 119 8.88 7.09 11.39
N ALA A 120 8.58 5.79 11.53
CA ALA A 120 7.55 5.11 10.75
C ALA A 120 6.16 5.74 10.96
N ILE A 121 5.76 5.96 12.20
CA ILE A 121 4.47 6.60 12.51
C ILE A 121 4.40 8.00 11.90
N THR A 122 5.47 8.79 12.03
CA THR A 122 5.54 10.13 11.45
C THR A 122 5.36 10.09 9.93
N ILE A 123 6.10 9.22 9.23
CA ILE A 123 6.02 9.09 7.77
C ILE A 123 4.63 8.60 7.33
N ILE A 124 4.05 7.63 8.05
CA ILE A 124 2.70 7.13 7.76
C ILE A 124 1.68 8.27 7.85
N ILE A 125 1.72 9.08 8.92
CA ILE A 125 0.82 10.21 9.09
C ILE A 125 1.02 11.24 7.99
N LEU A 126 2.25 11.56 7.65
CA LEU A 126 2.57 12.53 6.59
C LEU A 126 2.09 12.06 5.22
N ILE A 127 2.32 10.78 4.86
CA ILE A 127 1.82 10.22 3.60
C ILE A 127 0.29 10.21 3.59
N ALA A 128 -0.35 9.75 4.66
CA ALA A 128 -1.81 9.70 4.76
C ALA A 128 -2.42 11.11 4.61
N PHE A 129 -1.88 12.10 5.32
CA PHE A 129 -2.34 13.47 5.23
C PHE A 129 -2.08 14.08 3.85
N SER A 130 -0.96 13.76 3.20
CA SER A 130 -0.64 14.24 1.85
C SER A 130 -1.74 13.89 0.84
N ARG A 131 -2.41 12.74 1.00
CA ARG A 131 -3.47 12.30 0.07
C ARG A 131 -4.73 13.17 0.16
N MET A 132 -5.07 13.61 1.38
CA MET A 132 -6.15 14.59 1.58
C MET A 132 -5.71 15.97 1.09
N TYR A 133 -4.51 16.40 1.45
CA TYR A 133 -3.98 17.70 1.04
C TYR A 133 -3.95 17.87 -0.48
N LEU A 134 -3.54 16.81 -1.19
CA LEU A 134 -3.52 16.80 -2.65
C LEU A 134 -4.91 16.61 -3.28
N GLY A 135 -5.96 16.48 -2.49
CA GLY A 135 -7.34 16.42 -2.95
C GLY A 135 -7.71 15.13 -3.68
N VAL A 136 -6.96 14.06 -3.49
CA VAL A 136 -7.15 12.80 -4.24
C VAL A 136 -7.85 11.70 -3.46
N HIS A 137 -7.97 11.86 -2.15
CA HIS A 137 -8.67 10.98 -1.23
C HIS A 137 -9.32 11.78 -0.12
N ASP A 138 -10.51 11.38 0.30
CA ASP A 138 -11.16 11.91 1.48
C ASP A 138 -10.70 11.22 2.77
N LEU A 139 -11.27 11.64 3.90
CA LEU A 139 -10.90 11.10 5.21
C LEU A 139 -11.28 9.62 5.34
N GLY A 140 -12.42 9.20 4.77
CA GLY A 140 -12.89 7.82 4.76
C GLY A 140 -11.93 6.89 4.02
N ASP A 141 -11.46 7.31 2.83
CA ASP A 141 -10.48 6.59 2.03
C ASP A 141 -9.18 6.36 2.80
N VAL A 142 -8.68 7.44 3.42
CA VAL A 142 -7.41 7.44 4.15
C VAL A 142 -7.50 6.52 5.36
N PHE A 143 -8.56 6.65 6.18
CA PHE A 143 -8.74 5.79 7.36
C PHE A 143 -8.90 4.32 6.97
N ALA A 144 -9.66 4.02 5.92
CA ALA A 144 -9.79 2.66 5.43
C ALA A 144 -8.43 2.08 5.03
N GLY A 145 -7.62 2.84 4.28
CA GLY A 145 -6.27 2.43 3.93
C GLY A 145 -5.39 2.15 5.15
N LEU A 146 -5.39 3.04 6.15
CA LEU A 146 -4.65 2.86 7.40
C LEU A 146 -5.10 1.59 8.16
N ILE A 147 -6.40 1.36 8.27
CA ILE A 147 -6.96 0.19 8.96
C ILE A 147 -6.57 -1.10 8.22
N ILE A 148 -6.74 -1.15 6.91
CA ILE A 148 -6.42 -2.34 6.10
C ILE A 148 -4.92 -2.64 6.19
N GLY A 149 -4.05 -1.62 6.06
CA GLY A 149 -2.61 -1.78 6.27
C GLY A 149 -2.28 -2.31 7.67
N GLY A 150 -2.96 -1.81 8.71
CA GLY A 150 -2.84 -2.29 10.09
C GLY A 150 -3.27 -3.75 10.25
N ILE A 151 -4.37 -4.16 9.63
CA ILE A 151 -4.83 -5.55 9.62
C ILE A 151 -3.80 -6.46 8.95
N ILE A 152 -3.22 -6.04 7.82
CA ILE A 152 -2.16 -6.80 7.15
C ILE A 152 -0.95 -6.99 8.07
N LEU A 153 -0.52 -5.96 8.80
CA LEU A 153 0.56 -6.08 9.78
C LEU A 153 0.21 -6.99 10.96
N LEU A 154 -1.02 -6.95 11.44
CA LEU A 154 -1.48 -7.84 12.51
C LEU A 154 -1.48 -9.31 12.06
N ILE A 155 -1.96 -9.58 10.86
CA ILE A 155 -1.92 -10.93 10.27
C ILE A 155 -0.48 -11.40 10.12
N TRP A 156 0.41 -10.53 9.63
CA TRP A 156 1.84 -10.83 9.54
C TRP A 156 2.46 -11.14 10.90
N HIS A 157 2.20 -10.28 11.90
CA HIS A 157 2.67 -10.52 13.27
C HIS A 157 2.23 -11.89 13.79
N TYR A 158 0.95 -12.23 13.60
CA TYR A 158 0.40 -13.51 14.03
C TYR A 158 1.03 -14.69 13.27
N ALA A 159 1.29 -14.54 11.99
CA ALA A 159 1.97 -15.55 11.18
C ALA A 159 3.42 -15.77 11.66
N VAL A 160 4.12 -14.69 12.05
CA VAL A 160 5.50 -14.77 12.57
C VAL A 160 5.55 -15.47 13.93
N ILE A 161 4.72 -15.07 14.89
CA ILE A 161 4.76 -15.66 16.25
C ILE A 161 4.32 -17.14 16.27
N ASN A 162 3.52 -17.57 15.29
CA ASN A 162 3.10 -18.97 15.15
C ASN A 162 3.95 -19.77 14.16
N ASN A 163 5.04 -19.18 13.66
CA ASN A 163 5.97 -19.81 12.70
C ASN A 163 5.28 -20.35 11.43
N TRP A 164 4.20 -19.74 10.98
CA TRP A 164 3.44 -20.23 9.81
C TRP A 164 4.27 -20.26 8.54
N TYR A 165 5.15 -19.26 8.35
CA TYR A 165 5.98 -19.19 7.15
C TYR A 165 7.10 -20.23 7.14
N GLU A 166 7.55 -20.74 8.33
CA GLU A 166 8.54 -21.80 8.43
C GLU A 166 7.92 -23.19 8.39
N SER A 167 6.63 -23.31 8.74
CA SER A 167 5.91 -24.59 8.80
C SER A 167 5.54 -25.15 7.43
N LEU A 168 5.53 -24.30 6.40
CA LEU A 168 5.15 -24.68 5.05
C LEU A 168 6.36 -24.83 4.13
N SER A 169 6.35 -25.88 3.31
CA SER A 169 7.36 -26.05 2.27
C SER A 169 7.28 -24.94 1.23
N LYS A 170 8.37 -24.64 0.51
CA LYS A 170 8.35 -23.70 -0.64
C LYS A 170 7.23 -24.04 -1.64
N LYS A 171 7.01 -25.33 -1.88
CA LYS A 171 5.97 -25.83 -2.78
C LYS A 171 4.56 -25.50 -2.28
N SER A 172 4.33 -25.62 -0.97
CA SER A 172 3.03 -25.28 -0.35
C SER A 172 2.76 -23.78 -0.42
N TRP A 173 3.79 -22.94 -0.18
CA TRP A 173 3.69 -21.49 -0.34
C TRP A 173 3.33 -21.11 -1.79
N LEU A 174 4.02 -21.69 -2.76
CA LEU A 174 3.72 -21.46 -4.18
C LEU A 174 2.27 -21.83 -4.51
N MET A 175 1.80 -22.98 -4.03
CA MET A 175 0.41 -23.39 -4.22
C MET A 175 -0.58 -22.39 -3.59
N LEU A 176 -0.32 -21.93 -2.37
CA LEU A 176 -1.18 -20.93 -1.72
C LEU A 176 -1.23 -19.60 -2.49
N ILE A 177 -0.10 -19.14 -3.00
CA ILE A 177 -0.03 -17.94 -3.83
C ILE A 177 -0.85 -18.14 -5.10
N LEU A 178 -0.70 -19.25 -5.79
CA LEU A 178 -1.44 -19.55 -7.02
C LEU A 178 -2.95 -19.68 -6.76
N ILE A 179 -3.35 -20.35 -5.68
CA ILE A 179 -4.75 -20.45 -5.29
C ILE A 179 -5.33 -19.08 -4.95
N PHE A 180 -4.62 -18.28 -4.18
CA PHE A 180 -5.04 -16.91 -3.83
C PHE A 180 -5.22 -16.04 -5.07
N GLN A 181 -4.26 -16.09 -6.00
CA GLN A 181 -4.36 -15.39 -7.28
C GLN A 181 -5.54 -15.87 -8.13
N LEU A 182 -5.76 -17.17 -8.19
CA LEU A 182 -6.90 -17.73 -8.92
C LEU A 182 -8.24 -17.27 -8.31
N ILE A 183 -8.34 -17.25 -6.98
CA ILE A 183 -9.53 -16.73 -6.28
C ILE A 183 -9.74 -15.25 -6.61
N LEU A 184 -8.69 -14.42 -6.54
CA LEU A 184 -8.79 -13.02 -6.91
C LEU A 184 -9.21 -12.86 -8.38
N TYR A 185 -8.62 -13.62 -9.30
CA TYR A 185 -8.96 -13.57 -10.72
C TYR A 185 -10.43 -13.92 -10.97
N ILE A 186 -10.99 -14.92 -10.27
CA ILE A 186 -12.40 -15.32 -10.40
C ILE A 186 -13.33 -14.27 -9.77
N LEU A 187 -12.92 -13.67 -8.65
CA LEU A 187 -13.75 -12.72 -7.91
C LEU A 187 -13.58 -11.27 -8.41
N TYR A 188 -12.64 -11.01 -9.30
CA TYR A 188 -12.35 -9.65 -9.78
C TYR A 188 -13.52 -9.12 -10.61
N PRO A 189 -14.15 -7.98 -10.23
CA PRO A 189 -15.38 -7.51 -10.85
C PRO A 189 -15.23 -7.01 -12.27
N SER A 190 -14.04 -6.49 -12.66
CA SER A 190 -13.80 -5.97 -14.00
C SER A 190 -12.80 -6.82 -14.78
N HIS A 191 -13.08 -7.01 -16.09
CA HIS A 191 -12.17 -7.74 -16.98
C HIS A 191 -11.00 -6.87 -17.47
N GLU A 192 -11.08 -5.55 -17.35
CA GLU A 192 -10.06 -4.63 -17.87
C GLU A 192 -8.81 -4.59 -17.00
N ASP A 193 -8.93 -4.84 -15.69
CA ASP A 193 -7.80 -4.78 -14.74
C ASP A 193 -7.17 -6.15 -14.41
N HIS A 194 -7.54 -7.22 -15.14
CA HIS A 194 -6.90 -8.52 -14.98
C HIS A 194 -5.39 -8.49 -15.26
N GLU A 195 -4.92 -7.54 -16.05
CA GLU A 195 -3.48 -7.35 -16.29
C GLU A 195 -2.71 -7.15 -15.00
N LEU A 196 -3.23 -6.34 -14.06
CA LEU A 196 -2.56 -6.08 -12.79
C LEU A 196 -2.40 -7.36 -11.97
N SER A 197 -3.43 -8.20 -11.89
CA SER A 197 -3.38 -9.49 -11.17
C SER A 197 -2.40 -10.46 -11.83
N ILE A 198 -2.31 -10.48 -13.16
CA ILE A 198 -1.35 -11.31 -13.91
C ILE A 198 0.09 -10.82 -13.68
N TRP A 199 0.33 -9.50 -13.72
CA TRP A 199 1.63 -8.92 -13.40
C TRP A 199 2.09 -9.28 -11.98
N PHE A 200 1.20 -9.15 -11.00
CA PHE A 200 1.48 -9.54 -9.62
C PHE A 200 1.78 -11.03 -9.50
N LEU A 201 1.02 -11.90 -10.20
CA LEU A 201 1.29 -13.32 -10.25
C LEU A 201 2.69 -13.62 -10.78
N GLY A 202 3.09 -12.99 -11.88
CA GLY A 202 4.41 -13.14 -12.48
C GLY A 202 5.53 -12.75 -11.52
N VAL A 203 5.39 -11.59 -10.87
CA VAL A 203 6.38 -11.08 -9.91
C VAL A 203 6.50 -11.98 -8.69
N MET A 204 5.37 -12.39 -8.08
CA MET A 204 5.38 -13.27 -6.90
C MET A 204 5.94 -14.64 -7.22
N THR A 205 5.56 -15.23 -8.35
CA THR A 205 6.04 -16.53 -8.79
C THR A 205 7.54 -16.48 -9.10
N GLY A 206 7.98 -15.47 -9.85
CA GLY A 206 9.40 -15.26 -10.16
C GLY A 206 10.25 -15.06 -8.91
N TRP A 207 9.76 -14.28 -7.96
CA TRP A 207 10.41 -14.09 -6.67
C TRP A 207 10.57 -15.40 -5.90
N PHE A 208 9.50 -16.20 -5.81
CA PHE A 208 9.50 -17.46 -5.06
C PHE A 208 10.38 -18.54 -5.68
N ILE A 209 10.51 -18.55 -7.02
CA ILE A 209 11.38 -19.48 -7.75
C ILE A 209 12.85 -19.05 -7.65
N GLY A 210 13.11 -17.75 -7.63
CA GLY A 210 14.46 -17.17 -7.61
C GLY A 210 15.09 -17.05 -6.20
N ALA A 211 14.30 -17.18 -5.13
CA ALA A 211 14.76 -17.13 -3.74
C ALA A 211 14.97 -18.54 -3.16
#